data_c77cfff815941da85a7baf6396e06217
#
_entry.id   c77cfff815941da85a7baf6396e06217
#
_cell.length_a   1.000
_cell.length_b   1.000
_cell.length_c   1.000
_cell.angle_alpha   90.00
_cell.angle_beta   90.00
_cell.angle_gamma   90.00
#
_symmetry.space_group_name_H-M   'P 1'
#
loop_
_entity.id
_entity.type
_entity.pdbx_description
1 polymer ?
#
loop_
_entity_poly.entity_id
_entity_poly.type
_entity_poly.pdbx_seq_one_letter_code
_entity_poly.pdbx_strand_id
1 'polypeptide(L)'
;MTELETFISSNSKCTFDTSQLPADADYEWIVTESNLPYVPLYIPAQWPMICGEAQRATYYEHRDNNSNGWSSVCIHGISQSHTDHYEVYTEYRDLSSRNVPYNWTDIDAPYTKFWLQEYFPYDVYHRVRFMKVKPGGYILPHTDGNQYSLNAVNIGIWNPNGCKLVVKDRGTVPFNHTGSVFLFANNFEHAVFNDSEQDRYHMIIHGYPDDYRISERFRKLVVEGYRSLLPRIH
;
A
#
# COMPACT_ATOMS: atom_id res chain seq x y z
N MET A 1 7.12 4.51 27.89
CA MET A 1 6.80 4.72 26.47
C MET A 1 7.33 3.51 25.71
N THR A 2 6.49 2.82 24.96
CA THR A 2 6.91 1.68 24.13
C THR A 2 7.73 2.18 22.93
N GLU A 3 8.47 1.29 22.28
CA GLU A 3 9.20 1.59 21.04
C GLU A 3 8.28 2.22 19.97
N LEU A 4 7.09 1.64 19.80
CA LEU A 4 6.08 2.15 18.86
C LEU A 4 5.62 3.56 19.22
N GLU A 5 5.26 3.82 20.48
CA GLU A 5 4.84 5.16 20.92
C GLU A 5 5.93 6.20 20.71
N THR A 6 7.19 5.83 20.98
CA THR A 6 8.35 6.69 20.71
C THR A 6 8.48 6.98 19.23
N PHE A 7 8.41 5.96 18.37
CA PHE A 7 8.47 6.12 16.93
C PHE A 7 7.35 7.03 16.40
N ILE A 8 6.09 6.76 16.80
CA ILE A 8 4.92 7.55 16.36
C ILE A 8 5.04 9.00 16.82
N SER A 9 5.39 9.24 18.09
CA SER A 9 5.47 10.62 18.63
C SER A 9 6.59 11.44 17.99
N SER A 10 7.72 10.82 17.69
CA SER A 10 8.86 11.49 17.08
C SER A 10 8.67 11.81 15.59
N ASN A 11 7.94 10.96 14.87
CA ASN A 11 7.88 11.04 13.41
C ASN A 11 6.54 11.56 12.85
N SER A 12 5.42 11.42 13.56
CA SER A 12 4.08 11.71 12.99
C SER A 12 3.86 13.17 12.58
N LYS A 13 4.65 14.11 13.10
CA LYS A 13 4.61 15.55 12.78
C LYS A 13 5.69 15.98 11.80
N CYS A 14 6.60 15.07 11.43
CA CYS A 14 7.60 15.36 10.41
C CYS A 14 6.93 15.62 9.06
N THR A 15 7.59 16.37 8.21
CA THR A 15 7.19 16.61 6.82
C THR A 15 8.42 16.47 5.94
N PHE A 16 8.24 16.00 4.73
CA PHE A 16 9.28 16.05 3.71
C PHE A 16 9.17 17.38 2.93
N ASP A 17 10.31 17.95 2.61
CA ASP A 17 10.37 19.21 1.85
C ASP A 17 10.22 18.93 0.35
N THR A 18 9.18 19.52 -0.25
CA THR A 18 8.92 19.43 -1.68
C THR A 18 9.43 20.66 -2.47
N SER A 19 9.98 21.67 -1.80
CA SER A 19 10.36 22.93 -2.43
C SER A 19 11.53 22.80 -3.41
N GLN A 20 12.37 21.77 -3.24
CA GLN A 20 13.53 21.49 -4.07
C GLN A 20 13.29 20.42 -5.15
N LEU A 21 12.06 19.91 -5.25
CA LEU A 21 11.74 18.89 -6.24
C LEU A 21 11.65 19.51 -7.65
N PRO A 22 12.25 18.87 -8.68
CA PRO A 22 12.21 19.38 -10.05
C PRO A 22 10.80 19.30 -10.63
N ALA A 23 10.32 20.41 -11.20
CA ALA A 23 8.96 20.48 -11.77
C ALA A 23 8.79 19.64 -13.04
N ASP A 24 9.87 19.30 -13.72
CA ASP A 24 9.96 18.56 -14.98
C ASP A 24 10.43 17.11 -14.80
N ALA A 25 10.39 16.58 -13.56
CA ALA A 25 10.77 15.20 -13.28
C ALA A 25 9.95 14.22 -14.13
N ASP A 26 10.65 13.25 -14.70
CA ASP A 26 10.04 12.13 -15.41
C ASP A 26 9.67 10.97 -14.44
N TYR A 27 8.99 9.97 -14.97
CA TYR A 27 8.57 8.82 -14.20
C TYR A 27 9.74 8.07 -13.55
N GLU A 28 10.82 7.81 -14.29
CA GLU A 28 11.96 7.03 -13.81
C GLU A 28 12.61 7.72 -12.62
N TRP A 29 12.90 9.03 -12.75
CA TRP A 29 13.44 9.80 -11.66
C TRP A 29 12.51 9.81 -10.43
N ILE A 30 11.20 9.98 -10.65
CA ILE A 30 10.21 9.98 -9.55
C ILE A 30 10.28 8.69 -8.74
N VAL A 31 10.29 7.53 -9.41
CA VAL A 31 10.19 6.24 -8.72
C VAL A 31 11.51 5.72 -8.16
N THR A 32 12.67 6.20 -8.66
CA THR A 32 13.97 5.68 -8.26
C THR A 32 14.88 6.67 -7.52
N GLU A 33 14.64 7.98 -7.64
CA GLU A 33 15.57 9.00 -7.14
C GLU A 33 14.92 10.10 -6.30
N SER A 34 13.60 10.33 -6.42
CA SER A 34 12.91 11.46 -5.77
C SER A 34 13.00 11.44 -4.24
N ASN A 35 13.27 10.30 -3.65
CA ASN A 35 13.34 10.11 -2.19
C ASN A 35 12.03 10.49 -1.44
N LEU A 36 10.91 10.49 -2.17
CA LEU A 36 9.59 10.72 -1.60
C LEU A 36 9.07 9.50 -0.85
N PRO A 37 8.39 9.65 0.28
CA PRO A 37 7.79 8.53 0.99
C PRO A 37 6.57 7.96 0.24
N TYR A 38 5.88 8.77 -0.54
CA TYR A 38 4.74 8.37 -1.36
C TYR A 38 4.45 9.38 -2.47
N VAL A 39 3.73 8.91 -3.49
CA VAL A 39 3.10 9.74 -4.53
C VAL A 39 1.61 9.40 -4.58
N PRO A 40 0.68 10.39 -4.46
CA PRO A 40 -0.75 10.13 -4.56
C PRO A 40 -1.13 9.73 -6.00
N LEU A 41 -2.06 8.79 -6.13
CA LEU A 41 -2.61 8.36 -7.41
C LEU A 41 -4.11 8.63 -7.45
N TYR A 42 -4.59 9.24 -8.51
CA TYR A 42 -5.99 9.58 -8.67
C TYR A 42 -6.70 8.55 -9.56
N ILE A 43 -7.17 7.47 -8.94
CA ILE A 43 -7.83 6.35 -9.63
C ILE A 43 -9.27 6.25 -9.15
N PRO A 44 -10.28 6.47 -10.01
CA PRO A 44 -11.68 6.42 -9.62
C PRO A 44 -12.13 4.98 -9.34
N ALA A 45 -12.97 4.81 -8.33
CA ALA A 45 -13.68 3.56 -8.03
C ALA A 45 -14.98 3.84 -7.27
N GLN A 46 -15.86 2.84 -7.18
CA GLN A 46 -16.99 2.83 -6.25
C GLN A 46 -16.49 2.38 -4.88
N TRP A 47 -15.78 3.26 -4.19
CA TRP A 47 -15.11 2.96 -2.92
C TRP A 47 -16.02 2.33 -1.85
N PRO A 48 -17.31 2.72 -1.71
CA PRO A 48 -18.23 2.05 -0.80
C PRO A 48 -18.42 0.56 -1.10
N MET A 49 -18.37 0.15 -2.36
CA MET A 49 -18.46 -1.27 -2.73
C MET A 49 -17.22 -2.04 -2.31
N ILE A 50 -16.02 -1.51 -2.60
CA ILE A 50 -14.74 -2.10 -2.16
C ILE A 50 -14.70 -2.19 -0.63
N CYS A 51 -15.14 -1.14 0.07
CA CYS A 51 -15.22 -1.13 1.53
C CYS A 51 -16.15 -2.23 2.07
N GLY A 52 -17.35 -2.37 1.49
CA GLY A 52 -18.29 -3.42 1.88
C GLY A 52 -17.74 -4.84 1.64
N GLU A 53 -17.01 -5.07 0.55
CA GLU A 53 -16.36 -6.35 0.28
C GLU A 53 -15.23 -6.63 1.28
N ALA A 54 -14.38 -5.64 1.57
CA ALA A 54 -13.32 -5.76 2.56
C ALA A 54 -13.87 -6.06 3.98
N GLN A 55 -14.98 -5.41 4.38
CA GLN A 55 -15.60 -5.63 5.69
C GLN A 55 -16.21 -7.03 5.86
N ARG A 56 -16.71 -7.66 4.78
CA ARG A 56 -17.28 -9.01 4.80
C ARG A 56 -16.26 -10.14 4.65
N ALA A 57 -15.03 -9.82 4.24
CA ALA A 57 -14.01 -10.81 3.98
C ALA A 57 -13.57 -11.55 5.26
N THR A 58 -13.19 -12.81 5.12
CA THR A 58 -12.55 -13.59 6.18
C THR A 58 -11.06 -13.35 6.16
N TYR A 59 -10.50 -12.92 7.29
CA TYR A 59 -9.10 -12.54 7.41
C TYR A 59 -8.28 -13.63 8.13
N TYR A 60 -7.01 -13.77 7.72
CA TYR A 60 -6.02 -14.65 8.32
C TYR A 60 -5.01 -13.79 9.09
N GLU A 61 -4.71 -14.15 10.33
CA GLU A 61 -3.76 -13.42 11.17
C GLU A 61 -2.34 -13.55 10.62
N HIS A 62 -1.60 -12.45 10.63
CA HIS A 62 -0.18 -12.46 10.34
C HIS A 62 0.59 -13.20 11.45
N ARG A 63 1.58 -14.00 11.03
CA ARG A 63 2.34 -14.88 11.93
C ARG A 63 3.62 -14.23 12.46
N ASP A 64 3.91 -12.99 12.10
CA ASP A 64 5.10 -12.31 12.56
C ASP A 64 4.92 -11.78 14.00
N ASN A 65 6.03 -11.70 14.73
CA ASN A 65 6.06 -11.17 16.10
C ASN A 65 6.09 -9.63 16.15
N ASN A 66 6.07 -8.96 14.99
CA ASN A 66 6.22 -7.52 14.86
C ASN A 66 4.88 -6.79 14.74
N SER A 67 3.77 -7.52 14.89
CA SER A 67 2.43 -6.95 14.80
C SER A 67 1.48 -7.51 15.85
N ASN A 68 0.42 -6.77 16.11
CA ASN A 68 -0.71 -7.22 16.91
C ASN A 68 -2.02 -6.77 16.26
N GLY A 69 -2.99 -7.67 16.19
CA GLY A 69 -4.30 -7.37 15.62
C GLY A 69 -4.28 -7.08 14.11
N TRP A 70 -3.19 -7.43 13.43
CA TRP A 70 -3.04 -7.31 11.99
C TRP A 70 -3.38 -8.64 11.31
N SER A 71 -4.22 -8.56 10.29
CA SER A 71 -4.64 -9.72 9.50
C SER A 71 -4.84 -9.32 8.04
N SER A 72 -4.77 -10.30 7.15
CA SER A 72 -4.97 -10.05 5.72
C SER A 72 -5.63 -11.23 4.99
N VAL A 73 -6.10 -10.99 3.78
CA VAL A 73 -6.63 -12.00 2.87
C VAL A 73 -6.27 -11.63 1.43
N CYS A 74 -5.80 -12.60 0.65
CA CYS A 74 -5.48 -12.36 -0.75
C CYS A 74 -6.72 -12.35 -1.63
N ILE A 75 -6.85 -11.31 -2.45
CA ILE A 75 -7.78 -11.20 -3.57
C ILE A 75 -7.17 -11.85 -4.81
N HIS A 76 -5.87 -11.59 -5.02
CA HIS A 76 -5.01 -12.25 -5.99
C HIS A 76 -3.74 -12.72 -5.27
N GLY A 77 -3.32 -13.95 -5.51
CA GLY A 77 -2.19 -14.56 -4.82
C GLY A 77 -2.12 -16.06 -5.04
N ILE A 78 -1.35 -16.77 -4.22
CA ILE A 78 -1.28 -18.24 -4.25
C ILE A 78 -2.62 -18.85 -3.77
N SER A 79 -3.16 -18.34 -2.66
CA SER A 79 -4.49 -18.64 -2.13
C SER A 79 -4.97 -17.50 -1.25
N GLN A 80 -6.20 -17.54 -0.75
CA GLN A 80 -6.70 -16.55 0.22
C GLN A 80 -5.83 -16.41 1.47
N SER A 81 -5.28 -17.51 1.98
CA SER A 81 -4.55 -17.59 3.24
C SER A 81 -3.03 -17.47 3.09
N HIS A 82 -2.47 -17.58 1.88
CA HIS A 82 -1.04 -17.36 1.62
C HIS A 82 -0.75 -15.85 1.52
N THR A 83 -0.78 -15.19 2.65
CA THR A 83 -0.73 -13.73 2.75
C THR A 83 0.67 -13.15 2.87
N ASP A 84 1.68 -13.97 3.16
CA ASP A 84 3.09 -13.58 3.24
C ASP A 84 3.80 -13.63 1.89
N HIS A 85 5.08 -13.28 1.86
CA HIS A 85 5.91 -13.44 0.67
C HIS A 85 6.06 -14.94 0.33
N TYR A 86 6.08 -15.28 -0.97
CA TYR A 86 6.08 -16.69 -1.40
C TYR A 86 7.27 -17.50 -0.86
N GLU A 87 8.42 -16.86 -0.61
CA GLU A 87 9.63 -17.51 -0.10
C GLU A 87 9.48 -18.08 1.33
N VAL A 88 8.49 -17.65 2.10
CA VAL A 88 8.22 -18.22 3.43
C VAL A 88 7.50 -19.58 3.34
N TYR A 89 6.95 -19.92 2.18
CA TYR A 89 6.27 -21.19 1.95
C TYR A 89 7.21 -22.19 1.31
N THR A 90 7.39 -23.35 1.95
CA THR A 90 8.39 -24.37 1.56
C THR A 90 8.24 -24.81 0.11
N GLU A 91 7.01 -24.94 -0.38
CA GLU A 91 6.69 -25.40 -1.73
C GLU A 91 6.98 -24.36 -2.83
N TYR A 92 7.17 -23.10 -2.48
CA TYR A 92 7.35 -22.00 -3.45
C TYR A 92 8.69 -21.27 -3.32
N ARG A 93 9.42 -21.47 -2.20
CA ARG A 93 10.64 -20.70 -1.87
C ARG A 93 11.75 -20.75 -2.91
N ASP A 94 11.85 -21.86 -3.62
CA ASP A 94 12.89 -22.10 -4.63
C ASP A 94 12.47 -21.68 -6.04
N LEU A 95 11.24 -21.15 -6.19
CA LEU A 95 10.75 -20.64 -7.47
C LEU A 95 11.24 -19.21 -7.71
N SER A 96 11.45 -18.86 -8.98
CA SER A 96 11.49 -17.44 -9.34
C SER A 96 10.09 -16.84 -9.17
N SER A 97 9.99 -15.56 -8.83
CA SER A 97 8.70 -14.86 -8.65
C SER A 97 7.76 -14.99 -9.85
N ARG A 98 8.30 -15.15 -11.06
CA ARG A 98 7.54 -15.36 -12.31
C ARG A 98 6.90 -16.74 -12.41
N ASN A 99 7.43 -17.73 -11.68
CA ASN A 99 6.95 -19.12 -11.70
C ASN A 99 6.02 -19.44 -10.52
N VAL A 100 5.80 -18.48 -9.61
CA VAL A 100 4.83 -18.64 -8.52
C VAL A 100 3.42 -18.62 -9.12
N PRO A 101 2.54 -19.57 -8.77
CA PRO A 101 1.20 -19.70 -9.37
C PRO A 101 0.21 -18.68 -8.78
N TYR A 102 0.43 -17.39 -9.04
CA TYR A 102 -0.48 -16.34 -8.62
C TYR A 102 -1.78 -16.37 -9.45
N ASN A 103 -2.91 -16.35 -8.78
CA ASN A 103 -4.25 -16.41 -9.40
C ASN A 103 -5.26 -15.55 -8.64
N TRP A 104 -6.36 -15.20 -9.29
CA TRP A 104 -7.54 -14.68 -8.61
C TRP A 104 -8.09 -15.74 -7.68
N THR A 105 -8.19 -15.41 -6.39
CA THR A 105 -8.71 -16.34 -5.38
C THR A 105 -10.25 -16.42 -5.45
N ASP A 106 -10.84 -17.33 -4.73
CA ASP A 106 -12.30 -17.51 -4.63
C ASP A 106 -12.97 -16.58 -3.59
N ILE A 107 -12.23 -15.58 -3.06
CA ILE A 107 -12.80 -14.54 -2.18
C ILE A 107 -14.02 -13.88 -2.82
N ASP A 108 -15.08 -13.67 -2.04
CA ASP A 108 -16.27 -12.94 -2.47
C ASP A 108 -16.02 -11.41 -2.49
N ALA A 109 -15.32 -10.97 -3.53
CA ALA A 109 -15.01 -9.57 -3.80
C ALA A 109 -15.15 -9.26 -5.31
N PRO A 110 -16.36 -9.45 -5.89
CA PRO A 110 -16.54 -9.38 -7.33
C PRO A 110 -16.29 -7.98 -7.89
N TYR A 111 -16.71 -6.93 -7.20
CA TYR A 111 -16.47 -5.56 -7.67
C TYR A 111 -14.99 -5.19 -7.60
N THR A 112 -14.29 -5.55 -6.52
CA THR A 112 -12.85 -5.26 -6.38
C THR A 112 -12.05 -5.97 -7.48
N LYS A 113 -12.35 -7.25 -7.77
CA LYS A 113 -11.72 -7.98 -8.87
C LYS A 113 -11.98 -7.32 -10.22
N PHE A 114 -13.24 -6.97 -10.51
CA PHE A 114 -13.63 -6.26 -11.72
C PHE A 114 -12.88 -4.93 -11.85
N TRP A 115 -12.83 -4.13 -10.78
CA TRP A 115 -12.14 -2.85 -10.78
C TRP A 115 -10.64 -3.00 -11.02
N LEU A 116 -10.00 -3.99 -10.41
CA LEU A 116 -8.58 -4.28 -10.63
C LEU A 116 -8.31 -4.68 -12.09
N GLN A 117 -9.16 -5.49 -12.68
CA GLN A 117 -8.98 -6.00 -14.04
C GLN A 117 -9.27 -4.95 -15.12
N GLU A 118 -10.25 -4.08 -14.92
CA GLU A 118 -10.74 -3.17 -15.97
C GLU A 118 -10.23 -1.73 -15.81
N TYR A 119 -9.98 -1.29 -14.58
CA TYR A 119 -9.72 0.12 -14.29
C TYR A 119 -8.35 0.40 -13.67
N PHE A 120 -7.82 -0.54 -12.89
CA PHE A 120 -6.51 -0.35 -12.29
C PHE A 120 -5.41 -0.49 -13.37
N PRO A 121 -4.38 0.39 -13.39
CA PRO A 121 -3.39 0.41 -14.46
C PRO A 121 -2.27 -0.62 -14.27
N TYR A 122 -2.64 -1.87 -13.99
CA TYR A 122 -1.78 -3.05 -13.99
C TYR A 122 -2.45 -4.18 -14.78
N ASP A 123 -1.67 -5.01 -15.42
CA ASP A 123 -2.09 -6.24 -16.11
C ASP A 123 -1.40 -7.48 -15.57
N VAL A 124 -0.31 -7.29 -14.81
CA VAL A 124 0.36 -8.37 -14.07
C VAL A 124 0.19 -8.13 -12.57
N TYR A 125 -0.46 -9.08 -11.90
CA TYR A 125 -0.65 -9.07 -10.46
C TYR A 125 0.14 -10.21 -9.82
N HIS A 126 0.90 -9.89 -8.76
CA HIS A 126 1.52 -10.89 -7.90
C HIS A 126 0.63 -11.13 -6.69
N ARG A 127 0.54 -10.15 -5.80
CA ARG A 127 -0.20 -10.27 -4.56
C ARG A 127 -1.03 -9.02 -4.31
N VAL A 128 -2.35 -9.19 -4.31
CA VAL A 128 -3.31 -8.14 -3.94
C VAL A 128 -4.04 -8.59 -2.69
N ARG A 129 -4.00 -7.78 -1.63
CA ARG A 129 -4.55 -8.16 -0.32
C ARG A 129 -5.45 -7.08 0.24
N PHE A 130 -6.57 -7.49 0.81
CA PHE A 130 -7.18 -6.71 1.87
C PHE A 130 -6.41 -6.91 3.18
N MET A 131 -6.20 -5.84 3.90
CA MET A 131 -5.51 -5.78 5.18
C MET A 131 -6.48 -5.23 6.22
N LYS A 132 -6.45 -5.78 7.44
CA LYS A 132 -7.24 -5.32 8.56
C LYS A 132 -6.36 -5.13 9.78
N VAL A 133 -6.51 -3.99 10.47
CA VAL A 133 -5.89 -3.74 11.78
C VAL A 133 -7.00 -3.43 12.77
N LYS A 134 -7.13 -4.28 13.80
CA LYS A 134 -8.14 -4.15 14.87
C LYS A 134 -7.90 -2.91 15.74
N PRO A 135 -8.90 -2.43 16.51
CA PRO A 135 -8.69 -1.44 17.56
C PRO A 135 -7.52 -1.78 18.48
N GLY A 136 -6.64 -0.82 18.75
CA GLY A 136 -5.40 -1.01 19.50
C GLY A 136 -4.33 -1.84 18.77
N GLY A 137 -4.61 -2.29 17.54
CA GLY A 137 -3.67 -3.07 16.73
C GLY A 137 -2.55 -2.21 16.14
N TYR A 138 -1.42 -2.87 15.84
CA TYR A 138 -0.23 -2.19 15.32
C TYR A 138 0.64 -3.10 14.47
N ILE A 139 1.53 -2.46 13.70
CA ILE A 139 2.70 -3.04 13.06
C ILE A 139 3.89 -2.20 13.53
N LEU A 140 4.88 -2.86 14.16
CA LEU A 140 6.08 -2.20 14.70
C LEU A 140 6.91 -1.55 13.59
N PRO A 141 7.80 -0.60 13.91
CA PRO A 141 8.71 -0.01 12.94
C PRO A 141 9.52 -1.08 12.20
N HIS A 142 9.46 -1.06 10.88
CA HIS A 142 10.17 -1.99 9.99
C HIS A 142 10.39 -1.38 8.61
N THR A 143 11.20 -2.05 7.80
CA THR A 143 11.40 -1.78 6.37
C THR A 143 11.12 -3.04 5.57
N ASP A 144 10.50 -2.91 4.39
CA ASP A 144 10.21 -4.06 3.50
C ASP A 144 11.27 -4.25 2.40
N GLY A 145 12.26 -3.36 2.32
CA GLY A 145 13.30 -3.40 1.31
C GLY A 145 14.51 -2.55 1.66
N ASN A 146 15.62 -2.79 0.96
CA ASN A 146 16.91 -2.12 1.21
C ASN A 146 17.22 -1.00 0.21
N GLN A 147 16.53 -0.98 -0.93
CA GLN A 147 16.75 -0.01 -1.98
C GLN A 147 15.52 0.88 -2.15
N TYR A 148 15.75 2.19 -2.32
CA TYR A 148 14.68 3.13 -2.59
C TYR A 148 13.97 2.78 -3.90
N SER A 149 12.65 2.65 -3.80
CA SER A 149 11.75 2.54 -4.94
C SER A 149 10.33 2.79 -4.50
N LEU A 150 9.60 3.60 -5.26
CA LEU A 150 8.17 3.72 -5.15
C LEU A 150 7.52 2.58 -5.95
N ASN A 151 7.17 1.48 -5.30
CA ASN A 151 6.75 0.24 -5.99
C ASN A 151 5.49 -0.44 -5.45
N ALA A 152 5.06 -0.12 -4.25
CA ALA A 152 3.87 -0.73 -3.65
C ALA A 152 2.68 0.25 -3.69
N VAL A 153 1.56 -0.15 -4.30
CA VAL A 153 0.35 0.66 -4.26
C VAL A 153 -0.43 0.34 -3.00
N ASN A 154 -0.69 1.38 -2.22
CA ASN A 154 -1.40 1.33 -0.95
C ASN A 154 -2.70 2.13 -1.04
N ILE A 155 -3.81 1.55 -0.58
CA ILE A 155 -5.14 2.15 -0.66
C ILE A 155 -5.80 2.16 0.71
N GLY A 156 -6.12 3.35 1.22
CA GLY A 156 -6.97 3.50 2.39
C GLY A 156 -8.43 3.21 2.05
N ILE A 157 -8.93 2.03 2.38
CA ILE A 157 -10.33 1.65 2.15
C ILE A 157 -11.23 2.26 3.23
N TRP A 158 -10.85 2.08 4.49
CA TRP A 158 -11.49 2.67 5.65
C TRP A 158 -10.43 2.95 6.70
N ASN A 159 -10.18 4.22 6.97
CA ASN A 159 -9.15 4.66 7.90
C ASN A 159 -9.78 5.54 8.99
N PRO A 160 -10.28 4.97 10.10
CA PRO A 160 -10.89 5.72 11.18
C PRO A 160 -9.94 6.76 11.78
N ASN A 161 -10.49 7.81 12.39
CA ASN A 161 -9.70 8.79 13.13
C ASN A 161 -8.90 8.08 14.23
N GLY A 162 -7.60 8.37 14.33
CA GLY A 162 -6.69 7.68 15.23
C GLY A 162 -5.78 6.66 14.55
N CYS A 163 -6.15 6.19 13.35
CA CYS A 163 -5.26 5.31 12.57
C CYS A 163 -4.17 6.11 11.87
N LYS A 164 -2.93 5.59 11.93
CA LYS A 164 -1.76 6.22 11.31
C LYS A 164 -0.90 5.19 10.59
N LEU A 165 -0.36 5.57 9.45
CA LEU A 165 0.83 5.00 8.85
C LEU A 165 1.89 6.10 8.92
N VAL A 166 2.91 5.89 9.74
CA VAL A 166 3.96 6.89 10.01
C VAL A 166 5.27 6.42 9.39
N VAL A 167 5.94 7.32 8.69
CA VAL A 167 7.23 7.08 8.04
C VAL A 167 8.29 7.90 8.77
N LYS A 168 9.42 7.27 9.09
CA LYS A 168 10.54 7.89 9.80
C LYS A 168 11.01 9.15 9.07
N ASP A 169 11.16 10.24 9.83
CA ASP A 169 11.59 11.55 9.37
C ASP A 169 10.76 12.17 8.22
N ARG A 170 9.61 11.55 7.88
CA ARG A 170 8.75 11.94 6.74
C ARG A 170 7.31 12.26 7.12
N GLY A 171 6.86 11.84 8.30
CA GLY A 171 5.53 12.11 8.81
C GLY A 171 4.50 11.02 8.56
N THR A 172 3.24 11.40 8.69
CA THR A 172 2.10 10.49 8.51
C THR A 172 1.64 10.51 7.06
N VAL A 173 1.48 9.34 6.46
CA VAL A 173 0.84 9.20 5.13
C VAL A 173 -0.63 9.63 5.23
N PRO A 174 -1.11 10.53 4.36
CA PRO A 174 -2.42 11.15 4.50
C PRO A 174 -3.56 10.28 3.96
N PHE A 175 -3.86 9.16 4.61
CA PHE A 175 -5.08 8.38 4.33
C PHE A 175 -6.32 9.08 4.93
N ASN A 176 -6.60 10.30 4.46
CA ASN A 176 -7.60 11.18 5.07
C ASN A 176 -9.04 10.84 4.72
N HIS A 177 -9.24 9.98 3.71
CA HIS A 177 -10.56 9.58 3.23
C HIS A 177 -10.52 8.21 2.57
N THR A 178 -11.67 7.59 2.48
CA THR A 178 -11.86 6.33 1.74
C THR A 178 -11.47 6.54 0.27
N GLY A 179 -10.62 5.67 -0.24
CA GLY A 179 -10.12 5.75 -1.61
C GLY A 179 -8.87 6.60 -1.80
N SER A 180 -8.18 6.98 -0.71
CA SER A 180 -6.82 7.54 -0.82
C SER A 180 -5.87 6.47 -1.35
N VAL A 181 -5.31 6.68 -2.55
CA VAL A 181 -4.39 5.76 -3.23
C VAL A 181 -3.01 6.38 -3.28
N PHE A 182 -2.00 5.62 -2.89
CA PHE A 182 -0.61 6.07 -2.91
C PHE A 182 0.31 5.00 -3.50
N LEU A 183 1.23 5.41 -4.36
CA LEU A 183 2.44 4.67 -4.63
C LEU A 183 3.41 4.94 -3.48
N PHE A 184 3.89 3.89 -2.80
CA PHE A 184 4.57 3.99 -1.51
C PHE A 184 6.00 3.44 -1.58
N ALA A 185 6.93 4.12 -0.90
CA ALA A 185 8.31 3.70 -0.75
C ALA A 185 8.49 2.91 0.55
N ASN A 186 8.40 1.60 0.45
CA ASN A 186 8.43 0.67 1.58
C ASN A 186 9.84 0.40 2.16
N ASN A 187 10.89 0.97 1.57
CA ASN A 187 12.25 0.95 2.08
C ASN A 187 12.49 1.94 3.25
N PHE A 188 11.64 2.97 3.40
CA PHE A 188 11.68 3.79 4.60
C PHE A 188 11.12 3.03 5.79
N GLU A 189 11.78 3.18 6.95
CA GLU A 189 11.26 2.64 8.19
C GLU A 189 9.88 3.24 8.48
N HIS A 190 8.88 2.38 8.65
CA HIS A 190 7.50 2.80 8.84
C HIS A 190 6.76 1.91 9.83
N ALA A 191 5.72 2.47 10.45
CA ALA A 191 4.89 1.79 11.42
C ALA A 191 3.41 2.10 11.19
N VAL A 192 2.55 1.18 11.60
CA VAL A 192 1.09 1.34 11.57
C VAL A 192 0.55 1.25 12.98
N PHE A 193 -0.42 2.11 13.30
CA PHE A 193 -1.11 2.07 14.58
C PHE A 193 -2.58 2.43 14.41
N ASN A 194 -3.47 1.68 15.03
CA ASN A 194 -4.90 1.93 15.08
C ASN A 194 -5.33 2.29 16.50
N ASP A 195 -5.30 3.59 16.82
CA ASP A 195 -5.77 4.16 18.09
C ASP A 195 -7.25 4.57 18.03
N SER A 196 -8.06 3.79 17.32
CA SER A 196 -9.51 3.99 17.21
C SER A 196 -10.29 2.82 17.78
N GLU A 197 -11.59 2.99 17.94
CA GLU A 197 -12.53 1.95 18.37
C GLU A 197 -13.06 1.09 17.20
N GLN A 198 -12.52 1.27 15.98
CA GLN A 198 -13.00 0.61 14.77
C GLN A 198 -11.88 -0.12 14.04
N ASP A 199 -12.21 -1.17 13.31
CA ASP A 199 -11.28 -1.83 12.41
C ASP A 199 -10.84 -0.86 11.30
N ARG A 200 -9.53 -0.82 11.02
CA ARG A 200 -8.97 -0.18 9.84
C ARG A 200 -8.92 -1.17 8.69
N TYR A 201 -9.38 -0.76 7.50
CA TYR A 201 -9.25 -1.56 6.28
C TYR A 201 -8.38 -0.85 5.25
N HIS A 202 -7.52 -1.61 4.61
CA HIS A 202 -6.51 -1.16 3.68
C HIS A 202 -6.36 -2.18 2.55
N MET A 203 -5.89 -1.76 1.38
CA MET A 203 -5.51 -2.70 0.31
C MET A 203 -4.08 -2.41 -0.13
N ILE A 204 -3.30 -3.47 -0.33
CA ILE A 204 -1.96 -3.40 -0.92
C ILE A 204 -1.97 -4.18 -2.23
N ILE A 205 -1.44 -3.55 -3.28
CA ILE A 205 -1.34 -4.12 -4.61
C ILE A 205 0.13 -4.25 -4.98
N HIS A 206 0.59 -5.48 -5.16
CA HIS A 206 1.86 -5.83 -5.76
C HIS A 206 1.61 -6.36 -7.17
N GLY A 207 2.25 -5.76 -8.13
CA GLY A 207 2.14 -6.06 -9.54
C GLY A 207 2.83 -4.98 -10.36
N TYR A 208 2.66 -5.01 -11.67
CA TYR A 208 3.21 -4.01 -12.57
C TYR A 208 2.43 -3.98 -13.90
N PRO A 209 2.51 -2.89 -14.64
CA PRO A 209 2.02 -2.83 -16.00
C PRO A 209 3.07 -3.45 -16.94
N ASP A 210 2.71 -4.50 -17.71
CA ASP A 210 3.57 -5.14 -18.72
C ASP A 210 3.17 -4.69 -20.15
N ASP A 211 1.87 -4.50 -20.40
CA ASP A 211 1.40 -3.91 -21.66
C ASP A 211 1.82 -2.44 -21.77
N TYR A 212 2.32 -2.05 -22.95
CA TYR A 212 2.81 -0.69 -23.20
C TYR A 212 1.76 0.40 -22.89
N ARG A 213 0.50 0.21 -23.27
CA ARG A 213 -0.56 1.21 -23.08
C ARG A 213 -0.93 1.36 -21.60
N ILE A 214 -0.91 0.24 -20.86
CA ILE A 214 -1.16 0.21 -19.44
C ILE A 214 0.00 0.90 -18.70
N SER A 215 1.23 0.62 -19.11
CA SER A 215 2.44 1.26 -18.62
C SER A 215 2.43 2.77 -18.82
N GLU A 216 2.10 3.26 -20.00
CA GLU A 216 1.97 4.70 -20.28
C GLU A 216 0.90 5.37 -19.42
N ARG A 217 -0.24 4.70 -19.22
CA ARG A 217 -1.29 5.19 -18.32
C ARG A 217 -0.81 5.28 -16.88
N PHE A 218 -0.10 4.26 -16.39
CA PHE A 218 0.44 4.26 -15.04
C PHE A 218 1.50 5.36 -14.83
N ARG A 219 2.45 5.50 -15.76
CA ARG A 219 3.48 6.55 -15.76
C ARG A 219 2.84 7.94 -15.68
N LYS A 220 1.82 8.19 -16.48
CA LYS A 220 1.08 9.45 -16.46
C LYS A 220 0.45 9.73 -15.10
N LEU A 221 -0.21 8.73 -14.49
CA LEU A 221 -0.81 8.88 -13.15
C LEU A 221 0.23 9.21 -12.09
N VAL A 222 1.41 8.57 -12.13
CA VAL A 222 2.50 8.85 -11.19
C VAL A 222 3.03 10.27 -11.36
N VAL A 223 3.27 10.72 -12.60
CA VAL A 223 3.75 12.08 -12.88
C VAL A 223 2.71 13.13 -12.47
N GLU A 224 1.43 12.90 -12.72
CA GLU A 224 0.34 13.80 -12.29
C GLU A 224 0.25 13.86 -10.76
N GLY A 225 0.33 12.71 -10.09
CA GLY A 225 0.37 12.65 -8.63
C GLY A 225 1.57 13.36 -8.04
N TYR A 226 2.76 13.16 -8.59
CA TYR A 226 3.96 13.87 -8.20
C TYR A 226 3.80 15.40 -8.32
N ARG A 227 3.30 15.88 -9.46
CA ARG A 227 3.07 17.32 -9.68
C ARG A 227 2.10 17.93 -8.67
N SER A 228 1.17 17.14 -8.13
CA SER A 228 0.24 17.62 -7.09
C SER A 228 0.91 17.89 -5.74
N LEU A 229 2.13 17.35 -5.52
CA LEU A 229 2.92 17.56 -4.31
C LEU A 229 3.79 18.83 -4.40
N LEU A 230 4.04 19.37 -5.60
CA LEU A 230 4.85 20.54 -5.80
C LEU A 230 4.19 21.79 -5.22
N PRO A 231 4.99 22.76 -4.72
CA PRO A 231 4.46 24.05 -4.31
C PRO A 231 3.70 24.74 -5.45
N ARG A 232 2.50 25.24 -5.17
CA ARG A 232 1.76 26.04 -6.15
C ARG A 232 2.49 27.37 -6.34
N ILE A 233 2.96 27.63 -7.53
CA ILE A 233 3.46 28.95 -7.92
C ILE A 233 2.21 29.85 -8.05
N HIS A 234 2.05 30.77 -7.13
CA HIS A 234 1.00 31.78 -7.15
C HIS A 234 1.41 33.00 -7.95
#